data_ee8276c745e003db7450d398dda2a805
#
_entry.id   ee8276c745e003db7450d398dda2a805
#
_cell.length_a   1.000
_cell.length_b   1.000
_cell.length_c   1.000
_cell.angle_alpha   90.00
_cell.angle_beta   90.00
_cell.angle_gamma   90.00
#
_symmetry.space_group_name_H-M   'P 1'
#
loop_
_entity.id
_entity.type
_entity.pdbx_description
1 polymer ?
#
loop_
_entity_poly.entity_id
_entity_poly.type
_entity_poly.pdbx_seq_one_letter_code
_entity_poly.pdbx_strand_id
1 'polypeptide(L)'
;MAAQLNTLLRAACEHVCPVPPVAGAASAIRRRVAAVLADWEVCPAIVEDSLLVVSELATNAIIHARPPAELRLSWAGGDGDGVLRVEVTDSGPARPPGQPLDGIDPDEHGRGEAIVHALATRHGIRVHPGGVTRWAEVAAV
;
A
#
# COMPACT_ATOMS: atom_id res chain seq x y z
N MET A 1 8.12 24.85 -20.11
CA MET A 1 9.21 23.89 -20.35
C MET A 1 9.84 23.42 -19.05
N ALA A 2 10.43 24.30 -18.25
CA ALA A 2 11.06 23.94 -16.99
C ALA A 2 10.06 23.31 -15.98
N ALA A 3 8.84 23.82 -15.94
CA ALA A 3 7.80 23.29 -15.05
C ALA A 3 7.40 21.86 -15.40
N GLN A 4 7.34 21.53 -16.68
CA GLN A 4 7.02 20.17 -17.12
C GLN A 4 8.14 19.19 -16.81
N LEU A 5 9.40 19.60 -16.97
CA LEU A 5 10.55 18.78 -16.60
C LEU A 5 10.58 18.50 -15.11
N ASN A 6 10.29 19.51 -14.28
CA ASN A 6 10.24 19.31 -12.82
C ASN A 6 9.13 18.35 -12.42
N THR A 7 7.98 18.42 -13.08
CA THR A 7 6.87 17.50 -12.82
C THR A 7 7.25 16.07 -13.16
N LEU A 8 7.92 15.86 -14.30
CA LEU A 8 8.38 14.53 -14.70
C LEU A 8 9.42 13.98 -13.75
N LEU A 9 10.35 14.81 -13.28
CA LEU A 9 11.37 14.38 -12.33
C LEU A 9 10.77 14.03 -10.96
N ARG A 10 9.74 14.77 -10.53
CA ARG A 10 9.05 14.51 -9.27
C ARG A 10 8.29 13.17 -9.28
N ALA A 11 7.85 12.70 -10.46
CA ALA A 11 7.11 11.45 -10.59
C ALA A 11 8.01 10.22 -10.69
N ALA A 12 9.33 10.38 -10.50
CA ALA A 12 10.30 9.33 -10.78
C ALA A 12 10.61 8.40 -9.59
N CYS A 13 10.10 8.68 -8.38
CA CYS A 13 10.40 7.86 -7.21
C CYS A 13 9.49 6.65 -7.16
N GLU A 14 10.09 5.48 -7.26
CA GLU A 14 9.37 4.22 -7.21
C GLU A 14 10.17 3.19 -6.44
N HIS A 15 9.49 2.32 -5.70
CA HIS A 15 10.11 1.23 -4.97
C HIS A 15 9.20 0.02 -4.99
N VAL A 16 9.77 -1.15 -5.24
CA VAL A 16 9.03 -2.41 -5.31
C VAL A 16 9.70 -3.40 -4.38
N CYS A 17 8.92 -4.11 -3.57
CA CYS A 17 9.44 -5.18 -2.73
C CYS A 17 8.44 -6.32 -2.61
N PRO A 18 8.93 -7.57 -2.43
CA PRO A 18 8.04 -8.70 -2.24
C PRO A 18 7.35 -8.65 -0.87
N VAL A 19 6.17 -9.24 -0.79
CA VAL A 19 5.43 -9.44 0.46
C VAL A 19 5.49 -10.93 0.78
N PRO A 20 6.42 -11.38 1.64
CA PRO A 20 6.51 -12.80 1.98
C PRO A 20 5.24 -13.26 2.70
N PRO A 21 4.73 -14.49 2.38
CA PRO A 21 3.49 -14.99 2.98
C PRO A 21 3.73 -15.63 4.35
N VAL A 22 4.36 -14.86 5.25
CA VAL A 22 4.72 -15.36 6.58
C VAL A 22 4.35 -14.33 7.64
N ALA A 23 4.03 -14.81 8.82
CA ALA A 23 3.76 -13.96 9.97
C ALA A 23 4.98 -13.07 10.26
N GLY A 24 4.72 -11.83 10.61
CA GLY A 24 5.78 -10.87 10.89
C GLY A 24 6.29 -10.10 9.67
N ALA A 25 5.94 -10.55 8.46
CA ALA A 25 6.37 -9.86 7.24
C ALA A 25 5.87 -8.42 7.17
N ALA A 26 4.66 -8.14 7.65
CA ALA A 26 4.11 -6.80 7.65
C ALA A 26 4.98 -5.81 8.44
N SER A 27 5.51 -6.22 9.59
CA SER A 27 6.42 -5.39 10.38
C SER A 27 7.72 -5.10 9.66
N ALA A 28 8.29 -6.10 9.00
CA ALA A 28 9.52 -5.92 8.22
C ALA A 28 9.30 -4.97 7.05
N ILE A 29 8.18 -5.13 6.35
CA ILE A 29 7.80 -4.26 5.23
C ILE A 29 7.63 -2.83 5.71
N ARG A 30 6.96 -2.64 6.83
CA ARG A 30 6.74 -1.31 7.41
C ARG A 30 8.06 -0.60 7.71
N ARG A 31 9.03 -1.31 8.29
CA ARG A 31 10.37 -0.75 8.55
C ARG A 31 11.09 -0.37 7.26
N ARG A 32 10.99 -1.23 6.25
CA ARG A 32 11.60 -0.96 4.94
C ARG A 32 10.96 0.26 4.28
N VAL A 33 9.63 0.35 4.31
CA VAL A 33 8.91 1.49 3.74
C VAL A 33 9.28 2.78 4.46
N ALA A 34 9.38 2.75 5.78
CA ALA A 34 9.80 3.92 6.55
C ALA A 34 11.16 4.44 6.09
N ALA A 35 12.12 3.54 5.84
CA ALA A 35 13.43 3.92 5.35
C ALA A 35 13.37 4.51 3.94
N VAL A 36 12.58 3.93 3.05
CA VAL A 36 12.41 4.42 1.68
C VAL A 36 11.79 5.82 1.68
N LEU A 37 10.74 6.03 2.48
CA LEU A 37 10.07 7.33 2.55
C LEU A 37 10.97 8.40 3.15
N ALA A 38 11.85 8.02 4.09
CA ALA A 38 12.85 8.94 4.62
C ALA A 38 13.85 9.35 3.53
N ASP A 39 14.31 8.40 2.72
CA ASP A 39 15.21 8.69 1.60
C ASP A 39 14.56 9.62 0.58
N TRP A 40 13.27 9.49 0.36
CA TRP A 40 12.53 10.33 -0.56
C TRP A 40 12.12 11.68 0.06
N GLU A 41 12.46 11.89 1.31
CA GLU A 41 12.12 13.11 2.04
C GLU A 41 10.62 13.41 2.06
N VAL A 42 9.81 12.37 2.17
CA VAL A 42 8.36 12.49 2.30
C VAL A 42 8.04 13.13 3.65
N CYS A 43 7.07 14.05 3.68
CA CYS A 43 6.76 14.77 4.91
C CYS A 43 6.20 13.82 5.99
N PRO A 44 6.49 14.10 7.29
CA PRO A 44 6.13 13.18 8.39
C PRO A 44 4.64 12.82 8.47
N ALA A 45 3.75 13.74 8.15
CA ALA A 45 2.32 13.47 8.19
C ALA A 45 1.92 12.37 7.18
N ILE A 46 2.47 12.44 5.97
CA ILE A 46 2.22 11.42 4.94
C ILE A 46 2.88 10.11 5.35
N VAL A 47 4.08 10.14 5.90
CA VAL A 47 4.79 8.93 6.35
C VAL A 47 3.97 8.19 7.38
N GLU A 48 3.48 8.87 8.39
CA GLU A 48 2.72 8.26 9.48
C GLU A 48 1.47 7.55 8.98
N ASP A 49 0.66 8.24 8.18
CA ASP A 49 -0.55 7.66 7.61
C ASP A 49 -0.24 6.51 6.64
N SER A 50 0.79 6.68 5.83
CA SER A 50 1.17 5.68 4.85
C SER A 50 1.65 4.39 5.47
N LEU A 51 2.34 4.45 6.60
CA LEU A 51 2.79 3.23 7.30
C LEU A 51 1.61 2.42 7.82
N LEU A 52 0.54 3.07 8.26
CA LEU A 52 -0.68 2.38 8.65
C LEU A 52 -1.37 1.73 7.44
N VAL A 53 -1.45 2.44 6.32
CA VAL A 53 -2.02 1.92 5.08
C VAL A 53 -1.21 0.72 4.59
N VAL A 54 0.12 0.83 4.57
CA VAL A 54 1.01 -0.27 4.17
C VAL A 54 0.78 -1.49 5.04
N SER A 55 0.69 -1.31 6.36
CA SER A 55 0.44 -2.42 7.29
C SER A 55 -0.86 -3.15 6.96
N GLU A 56 -1.93 -2.41 6.68
CA GLU A 56 -3.23 -3.00 6.40
C GLU A 56 -3.25 -3.72 5.05
N LEU A 57 -2.71 -3.12 4.02
CA LEU A 57 -2.68 -3.75 2.70
C LEU A 57 -1.76 -4.98 2.69
N ALA A 58 -0.61 -4.92 3.34
CA ALA A 58 0.30 -6.05 3.43
C ALA A 58 -0.30 -7.19 4.26
N THR A 59 -0.89 -6.87 5.41
CA THR A 59 -1.54 -7.88 6.26
C THR A 59 -2.68 -8.56 5.53
N ASN A 60 -3.47 -7.80 4.79
CA ASN A 60 -4.56 -8.35 3.99
C ASN A 60 -4.04 -9.35 2.96
N ALA A 61 -2.95 -9.05 2.28
CA ALA A 61 -2.34 -9.97 1.32
C ALA A 61 -1.80 -11.23 1.99
N ILE A 62 -1.15 -11.07 3.15
CA ILE A 62 -0.56 -12.21 3.89
C ILE A 62 -1.65 -13.17 4.37
N ILE A 63 -2.75 -12.64 4.89
CA ILE A 63 -3.80 -13.45 5.51
C ILE A 63 -4.79 -14.02 4.50
N HIS A 64 -5.20 -13.21 3.52
CA HIS A 64 -6.35 -13.52 2.66
C HIS A 64 -6.02 -13.90 1.24
N ALA A 65 -4.80 -13.63 0.77
CA ALA A 65 -4.46 -13.79 -0.63
C ALA A 65 -3.51 -14.94 -0.87
N ARG A 66 -3.47 -15.40 -2.12
CA ARG A 66 -2.48 -16.37 -2.55
C ARG A 66 -1.18 -15.65 -2.95
N PRO A 67 -0.03 -16.18 -2.52
CA PRO A 67 1.26 -15.65 -2.97
C PRO A 67 1.50 -16.03 -4.44
N PRO A 68 2.41 -15.33 -5.14
CA PRO A 68 3.22 -14.25 -4.61
C PRO A 68 2.45 -12.95 -4.50
N ALA A 69 2.91 -12.08 -3.60
CA ALA A 69 2.39 -10.72 -3.48
C ALA A 69 3.54 -9.72 -3.50
N GLU A 70 3.27 -8.53 -3.99
CA GLU A 70 4.27 -7.48 -4.20
C GLU A 70 3.70 -6.14 -3.77
N LEU A 71 4.53 -5.36 -3.08
CA LEU A 71 4.20 -4.00 -2.69
C LEU A 71 4.94 -3.03 -3.59
N ARG A 72 4.24 -2.02 -4.09
CA ARG A 72 4.82 -0.95 -4.90
C ARG A 72 4.48 0.39 -4.27
N LEU A 73 5.51 1.23 -4.13
CA LEU A 73 5.37 2.61 -3.69
C LEU A 73 5.69 3.52 -4.87
N SER A 74 4.90 4.56 -5.04
CA SER A 74 5.17 5.61 -6.03
C SER A 74 4.97 6.97 -5.36
N TRP A 75 5.98 7.81 -5.44
CA TRP A 75 5.94 9.14 -4.85
C TRP A 75 6.02 10.20 -5.94
N ALA A 76 5.05 11.06 -5.96
CA ALA A 76 5.03 12.25 -6.82
C ALA A 76 4.85 13.45 -5.91
N GLY A 77 5.89 14.24 -5.75
CA GLY A 77 5.78 15.36 -4.83
C GLY A 77 6.92 16.33 -4.90
N GLY A 78 6.74 17.42 -4.19
CA GLY A 78 7.71 18.48 -4.01
C GLY A 78 7.43 19.18 -2.69
N ASP A 79 7.82 20.43 -2.58
CA ASP A 79 7.68 21.21 -1.35
C ASP A 79 6.22 21.42 -0.98
N GLY A 80 5.73 20.66 0.01
CA GLY A 80 4.38 20.81 0.55
C GLY A 80 3.27 20.11 -0.22
N ASP A 81 3.52 19.69 -1.45
CA ASP A 81 2.55 18.98 -2.27
C ASP A 81 3.09 17.62 -2.66
N GLY A 82 2.39 16.57 -2.33
CA GLY A 82 2.83 15.26 -2.73
C GLY A 82 1.76 14.23 -2.52
N VAL A 83 1.83 13.17 -3.33
CA VAL A 83 0.94 12.02 -3.21
C VAL A 83 1.80 10.77 -3.18
N LEU A 84 1.62 9.97 -2.15
CA LEU A 84 2.20 8.65 -2.08
C LEU A 84 1.15 7.64 -2.47
N ARG A 85 1.44 6.84 -3.48
CA ARG A 85 0.58 5.73 -3.89
C ARG A 85 1.18 4.43 -3.39
N VAL A 86 0.38 3.66 -2.69
CA VAL A 86 0.73 2.33 -2.19
C VAL A 86 -0.12 1.31 -2.93
N GLU A 87 0.52 0.31 -3.52
CA GLU A 87 -0.19 -0.77 -4.20
C GLU A 87 0.32 -2.10 -3.68
N VAL A 88 -0.58 -3.03 -3.41
CA VAL A 88 -0.24 -4.42 -3.11
C VAL A 88 -0.96 -5.30 -4.11
N THR A 89 -0.20 -6.05 -4.89
CA THR A 89 -0.73 -6.98 -5.89
C THR A 89 -0.48 -8.40 -5.42
N ASP A 90 -1.53 -9.21 -5.41
CA ASP A 90 -1.47 -10.62 -5.06
C ASP A 90 -2.04 -11.48 -6.17
N SER A 91 -2.02 -12.80 -5.97
CA SER A 91 -2.47 -13.77 -6.99
C SER A 91 -3.94 -14.15 -6.87
N GLY A 92 -4.70 -13.36 -6.11
CA GLY A 92 -6.13 -13.57 -5.92
C GLY A 92 -6.44 -14.16 -4.55
N PRO A 93 -7.74 -14.40 -4.26
CA PRO A 93 -8.13 -14.88 -2.94
C PRO A 93 -7.60 -16.30 -2.68
N ALA A 94 -7.15 -16.54 -1.46
CA ALA A 94 -6.65 -17.85 -1.02
C ALA A 94 -7.77 -18.88 -0.97
N ARG A 95 -9.02 -18.44 -0.90
CA ARG A 95 -10.18 -19.33 -0.83
C ARG A 95 -11.17 -18.97 -1.92
N PRO A 96 -11.95 -19.95 -2.41
CA PRO A 96 -13.01 -19.65 -3.37
C PRO A 96 -14.01 -18.65 -2.81
N PRO A 97 -14.63 -17.80 -3.67
CA PRO A 97 -15.65 -16.87 -3.24
C PRO A 97 -16.79 -17.59 -2.51
N GLY A 98 -17.27 -16.99 -1.42
CA GLY A 98 -18.38 -17.52 -0.65
C GLY A 98 -18.02 -18.47 0.48
N GLN A 99 -16.74 -18.87 0.61
CA GLN A 99 -16.32 -19.69 1.73
C GLN A 99 -15.99 -18.81 2.95
N PRO A 100 -16.40 -19.23 4.17
CA PRO A 100 -16.06 -18.48 5.35
C PRO A 100 -14.55 -18.46 5.60
N LEU A 101 -14.08 -17.36 6.15
CA LEU A 101 -12.67 -17.18 6.52
C LEU A 101 -12.51 -17.71 7.95
N ASP A 102 -12.11 -18.97 8.06
CA ASP A 102 -11.92 -19.62 9.37
C ASP A 102 -10.77 -18.95 10.14
N GLY A 103 -11.04 -18.66 11.41
CA GLY A 103 -10.04 -18.08 12.30
C GLY A 103 -9.77 -16.61 12.11
N ILE A 104 -10.56 -15.92 11.29
CA ILE A 104 -10.43 -14.49 11.06
C ILE A 104 -11.65 -13.78 11.62
N ASP A 105 -11.39 -12.80 12.48
CA ASP A 105 -12.42 -11.97 13.05
C ASP A 105 -12.93 -10.99 11.98
N PRO A 106 -14.23 -11.00 11.63
CA PRO A 106 -14.79 -10.04 10.69
C PRO A 106 -14.56 -8.58 11.09
N ASP A 107 -14.50 -8.31 12.39
CA ASP A 107 -14.24 -6.96 12.89
C ASP A 107 -12.82 -6.50 12.58
N GLU A 108 -11.84 -7.40 12.59
CA GLU A 108 -10.46 -7.07 12.22
C GLU A 108 -10.35 -6.70 10.75
N HIS A 109 -11.03 -7.44 9.88
CA HIS A 109 -11.06 -7.13 8.46
C HIS A 109 -11.73 -5.77 8.22
N GLY A 110 -12.85 -5.50 8.88
CA GLY A 110 -13.54 -4.23 8.78
C GLY A 110 -12.72 -3.06 9.29
N ARG A 111 -11.90 -3.25 10.33
CA ARG A 111 -11.02 -2.21 10.86
C ARG A 111 -9.93 -1.83 9.88
N GLY A 112 -9.35 -2.81 9.18
CA GLY A 112 -8.32 -2.54 8.17
C GLY A 112 -8.85 -1.70 7.03
N GLU A 113 -10.02 -2.04 6.50
CA GLU A 113 -10.68 -1.26 5.46
C GLU A 113 -11.03 0.15 5.96
N ALA A 114 -11.50 0.26 7.19
CA ALA A 114 -11.85 1.55 7.79
C ALA A 114 -10.63 2.46 7.91
N ILE A 115 -9.47 1.90 8.27
CA ILE A 115 -8.22 2.65 8.37
C ILE A 115 -7.82 3.20 7.01
N VAL A 116 -7.83 2.38 5.97
CA VAL A 116 -7.50 2.82 4.61
C VAL A 116 -8.48 3.90 4.15
N HIS A 117 -9.78 3.68 4.38
CA HIS A 117 -10.82 4.65 4.01
C HIS A 117 -10.63 5.99 4.71
N ALA A 118 -10.23 5.97 5.99
CA ALA A 118 -10.04 7.18 6.78
C ALA A 118 -8.78 7.96 6.39
N LEU A 119 -7.69 7.27 6.05
CA LEU A 119 -6.38 7.89 5.84
C LEU A 119 -6.06 8.17 4.37
N ALA A 120 -6.63 7.41 3.46
CA ALA A 120 -6.37 7.58 2.03
C ALA A 120 -7.26 8.66 1.43
N THR A 121 -6.70 9.49 0.56
CA THR A 121 -7.49 10.45 -0.21
C THR A 121 -8.26 9.76 -1.33
N ARG A 122 -7.68 8.68 -1.85
CA ARG A 122 -8.30 7.81 -2.86
C ARG A 122 -7.84 6.39 -2.61
N HIS A 123 -8.68 5.41 -2.87
CA HIS A 123 -8.32 4.00 -2.78
C HIS A 123 -9.23 3.16 -3.66
N GLY A 124 -8.80 1.94 -3.94
CA GLY A 124 -9.60 1.05 -4.76
C GLY A 124 -9.02 -0.34 -4.87
N ILE A 125 -9.73 -1.17 -5.62
CA ILE A 125 -9.34 -2.55 -5.91
C ILE A 125 -9.47 -2.74 -7.41
N ARG A 126 -8.44 -3.33 -8.00
CA ARG A 126 -8.45 -3.66 -9.43
C ARG A 126 -8.23 -5.17 -9.59
N VAL A 127 -9.20 -5.83 -10.20
CA VAL A 127 -9.10 -7.25 -10.53
C VAL A 127 -8.60 -7.38 -11.96
N HIS A 128 -7.61 -8.24 -12.16
CA HIS A 128 -7.02 -8.46 -13.47
C HIS A 128 -6.66 -9.95 -13.63
N PRO A 129 -6.31 -10.41 -14.86
CA PRO A 129 -6.07 -11.84 -15.06
C PRO A 129 -4.99 -12.46 -14.18
N GLY A 130 -4.00 -11.68 -13.77
CA GLY A 130 -2.91 -12.16 -12.91
C GLY A 130 -3.21 -12.10 -11.42
N GLY A 131 -4.32 -11.52 -10.99
CA GLY A 131 -4.63 -11.39 -9.58
C GLY A 131 -5.41 -10.14 -9.22
N VAL A 132 -5.13 -9.60 -8.04
CA VAL A 132 -5.84 -8.44 -7.50
C VAL A 132 -4.82 -7.42 -7.00
N THR A 133 -5.04 -6.17 -7.38
CA THR A 133 -4.27 -5.03 -6.86
C THR A 133 -5.16 -4.18 -5.97
N ARG A 134 -4.75 -4.01 -4.73
CA ARG A 134 -5.39 -3.05 -3.81
C ARG A 134 -4.47 -1.85 -3.69
N TRP A 135 -5.02 -0.66 -3.81
CA TRP A 135 -4.21 0.55 -3.84
C TRP A 135 -4.83 1.66 -3.01
N ALA A 136 -3.98 2.55 -2.54
CA ALA A 136 -4.39 3.74 -1.81
C ALA A 136 -3.43 4.88 -2.12
N GLU A 137 -3.96 6.08 -2.15
CA GLU A 137 -3.17 7.31 -2.27
C GLU A 137 -3.31 8.13 -1.00
N VAL A 138 -2.18 8.58 -0.47
CA VAL A 138 -2.11 9.39 0.73
C VAL A 138 -1.47 10.72 0.36
N ALA A 139 -2.15 11.79 0.68
CA ALA A 139 -1.67 13.15 0.36
C ALA A 139 -1.76 14.03 1.60
N ALA A 140 -0.95 15.06 1.62
CA ALA A 140 -1.07 16.10 2.64
C ALA A 140 -2.40 16.84 2.47
N VAL A 141 -3.06 17.12 3.57
CA VAL A 141 -4.33 17.84 3.56
C VAL A 141 -4.08 19.32 3.80
#